data_83e80c9c19afa88099773bac3b7e70c9
#
_entry.id   83e80c9c19afa88099773bac3b7e70c9
#
_cell.length_a   1.000
_cell.length_b   1.000
_cell.length_c   1.000
_cell.angle_alpha   90.00
_cell.angle_beta   90.00
_cell.angle_gamma   90.00
#
_symmetry.space_group_name_H-M   'P 1'
#
loop_
_entity.id
_entity.type
_entity.pdbx_description
1 polymer ?
#
loop_
_entity_poly.entity_id
_entity_poly.type
_entity_poly.pdbx_seq_one_letter_code
_entity_poly.pdbx_strand_id
1 'polypeptide(L)'
;NAENIGQFERTLIIVDEGAEVHYIEGCTAPVYSSESLHSAVVELVAHKDAKLRYTTIQNWSSDVYNLVTKRAYAYEGATVEWIDGNIGSKLTMKYPGVYLMGERAYGETLSIAFAGKGQHQDTGAKMVHLAPNTTSKVTSKSVSRADGRSTYRGMLNVAKGATNVKSTVRCDALLLDDTSKTDTYPYMVIDQEDATITHEA
;
A
#
# COMPACT_ATOMS: atom_id res chain seq x y z
N ASN A 1 14.64 22.89 -11.42
CA ASN A 1 15.31 21.89 -10.57
C ASN A 1 16.02 22.65 -9.47
N ALA A 2 15.44 22.78 -8.31
CA ALA A 2 16.07 23.44 -7.19
C ALA A 2 16.56 22.36 -6.21
N GLU A 3 17.79 22.51 -5.75
CA GLU A 3 18.39 21.66 -4.72
C GLU A 3 17.71 21.93 -3.37
N ASN A 4 17.58 20.90 -2.53
CA ASN A 4 16.98 20.98 -1.19
C ASN A 4 15.50 21.39 -1.16
N ILE A 5 14.70 21.02 -2.17
CA ILE A 5 13.26 21.30 -2.21
C ILE A 5 12.47 20.02 -2.06
N GLY A 6 11.37 20.11 -1.28
CA GLY A 6 10.34 19.06 -1.21
C GLY A 6 9.34 19.19 -2.35
N GLN A 7 8.94 18.05 -2.91
CA GLN A 7 7.78 17.95 -3.79
C GLN A 7 6.58 17.47 -2.96
N PHE A 8 5.48 18.23 -3.04
CA PHE A 8 4.25 17.93 -2.31
C PHE A 8 3.11 17.78 -3.30
N GLU A 9 2.42 16.65 -3.22
CA GLU A 9 1.34 16.31 -4.14
C GLU A 9 0.08 15.89 -3.40
N ARG A 10 -1.09 16.20 -3.97
CA ARG A 10 -2.36 15.65 -3.52
C ARG A 10 -3.20 15.24 -4.71
N THR A 11 -3.62 13.98 -4.70
CA THR A 11 -4.48 13.38 -5.73
C THR A 11 -5.79 12.92 -5.09
N LEU A 12 -6.91 13.30 -5.68
CA LEU A 12 -8.24 12.79 -5.33
C LEU A 12 -8.87 12.20 -6.58
N ILE A 13 -9.27 10.91 -6.50
CA ILE A 13 -9.99 10.22 -7.57
C ILE A 13 -11.32 9.74 -7.01
N ILE A 14 -12.41 10.16 -7.63
CA ILE A 14 -13.76 9.74 -7.30
C ILE A 14 -14.31 8.96 -8.49
N VAL A 15 -14.76 7.73 -8.25
CA VAL A 15 -15.36 6.87 -9.28
C VAL A 15 -16.84 6.70 -8.95
N ASP A 16 -17.68 7.16 -9.85
CA ASP A 16 -19.13 7.12 -9.67
C ASP A 16 -19.69 5.70 -9.74
N GLU A 17 -20.94 5.55 -9.32
CA GLU A 17 -21.63 4.27 -9.23
C GLU A 17 -21.54 3.46 -10.52
N GLY A 18 -21.12 2.19 -10.41
CA GLY A 18 -20.96 1.25 -11.51
C GLY A 18 -19.86 1.56 -12.52
N ALA A 19 -19.12 2.66 -12.34
CA ALA A 19 -18.02 3.02 -13.25
C ALA A 19 -16.76 2.21 -12.96
N GLU A 20 -15.90 2.05 -13.97
CA GLU A 20 -14.61 1.38 -13.86
C GLU A 20 -13.47 2.29 -14.31
N VAL A 21 -12.44 2.44 -13.45
CA VAL A 21 -11.27 3.27 -13.70
C VAL A 21 -9.99 2.50 -13.38
N HIS A 22 -9.05 2.54 -14.31
CA HIS A 22 -7.67 2.13 -14.07
C HIS A 22 -6.75 3.35 -14.23
N TYR A 23 -6.23 3.84 -13.12
CA TYR A 23 -5.27 4.94 -13.09
C TYR A 23 -3.85 4.38 -12.97
N ILE A 24 -2.96 4.82 -13.85
CA ILE A 24 -1.56 4.39 -13.89
C ILE A 24 -0.66 5.60 -13.71
N GLU A 25 0.24 5.53 -12.76
CA GLU A 25 1.21 6.57 -12.44
C GLU A 25 2.63 6.00 -12.45
N GLY A 26 3.52 6.68 -13.13
CA GLY A 26 4.96 6.41 -13.11
C GLY A 26 5.70 7.61 -12.53
N CYS A 27 6.41 7.41 -11.41
CA CYS A 27 7.20 8.46 -10.80
C CYS A 27 8.68 8.10 -10.89
N THR A 28 9.45 8.98 -11.53
CA THR A 28 10.92 8.89 -11.55
C THR A 28 11.52 10.24 -11.19
N ALA A 29 12.63 10.24 -10.48
CA ALA A 29 13.38 11.46 -10.24
C ALA A 29 14.77 11.34 -10.84
N PRO A 30 15.32 12.45 -11.38
CA PRO A 30 16.73 12.50 -11.72
C PRO A 30 17.59 12.34 -10.46
N VAL A 31 18.84 11.97 -10.63
CA VAL A 31 19.80 11.95 -9.53
C VAL A 31 20.07 13.38 -9.10
N TYR A 32 19.80 13.70 -7.85
CA TYR A 32 20.10 14.99 -7.24
C TYR A 32 21.46 14.95 -6.55
N SER A 33 22.09 16.10 -6.39
CA SER A 33 23.35 16.24 -5.65
C SER A 33 23.13 16.33 -4.13
N SER A 34 21.90 16.43 -3.69
CA SER A 34 21.48 16.58 -2.29
C SER A 34 20.24 15.76 -1.98
N GLU A 35 20.00 15.49 -0.70
CA GLU A 35 18.80 14.80 -0.23
C GLU A 35 17.53 15.59 -0.60
N SER A 36 16.52 14.89 -1.07
CA SER A 36 15.25 15.47 -1.52
C SER A 36 14.07 14.78 -0.85
N LEU A 37 12.99 15.52 -0.64
CA LEU A 37 11.74 14.99 -0.09
C LEU A 37 10.65 14.93 -1.16
N HIS A 38 10.07 13.76 -1.34
CA HIS A 38 8.78 13.57 -2.00
C HIS A 38 7.73 13.21 -0.96
N SER A 39 6.66 13.99 -0.87
CA SER A 39 5.53 13.72 0.02
C SER A 39 4.23 13.83 -0.74
N ALA A 40 3.42 12.78 -0.71
CA ALA A 40 2.16 12.74 -1.44
C ALA A 40 1.01 12.25 -0.55
N VAL A 41 -0.19 12.77 -0.85
CA VAL A 41 -1.45 12.26 -0.32
C VAL A 41 -2.33 11.83 -1.50
N VAL A 42 -2.72 10.56 -1.52
CA VAL A 42 -3.64 10.02 -2.53
C VAL A 42 -4.90 9.52 -1.83
N GLU A 43 -6.04 10.04 -2.26
CA GLU A 43 -7.35 9.68 -1.74
C GLU A 43 -8.22 9.15 -2.89
N LEU A 44 -8.79 7.96 -2.68
CA LEU A 44 -9.67 7.29 -3.63
C LEU A 44 -11.04 7.10 -3.02
N VAL A 45 -12.08 7.35 -3.82
CA VAL A 45 -13.47 7.11 -3.44
C VAL A 45 -14.12 6.27 -4.54
N ALA A 46 -14.51 5.03 -4.23
CA ALA A 46 -15.23 4.15 -5.12
C ALA A 46 -16.67 4.01 -4.63
N HIS A 47 -17.61 4.63 -5.34
CA HIS A 47 -19.03 4.56 -5.03
C HIS A 47 -19.59 3.16 -5.31
N LYS A 48 -20.89 2.97 -5.08
CA LYS A 48 -21.55 1.68 -5.19
C LYS A 48 -21.24 0.97 -6.51
N ASP A 49 -20.83 -0.32 -6.40
CA ASP A 49 -20.46 -1.19 -7.53
C ASP A 49 -19.37 -0.64 -8.46
N ALA A 50 -18.67 0.42 -8.05
CA ALA A 50 -17.54 0.97 -8.81
C ALA A 50 -16.29 0.09 -8.70
N LYS A 51 -15.45 0.12 -9.74
CA LYS A 51 -14.15 -0.56 -9.74
C LYS A 51 -13.03 0.43 -9.96
N LEU A 52 -12.10 0.49 -9.04
CA LEU A 52 -10.96 1.40 -9.10
C LEU A 52 -9.66 0.65 -8.87
N ARG A 53 -8.81 0.59 -9.89
CA ARG A 53 -7.43 0.13 -9.80
C ARG A 53 -6.49 1.31 -9.91
N TYR A 54 -5.60 1.46 -8.94
CA TYR A 54 -4.55 2.46 -8.93
C TYR A 54 -3.19 1.76 -8.95
N THR A 55 -2.46 1.92 -10.05
CA THR A 55 -1.14 1.33 -10.24
C THR A 55 -0.07 2.41 -10.18
N THR A 56 0.92 2.26 -9.29
CA THR A 56 2.11 3.12 -9.27
C THR A 56 3.38 2.32 -9.44
N ILE A 57 4.29 2.85 -10.25
CA ILE A 57 5.67 2.39 -10.32
C ILE A 57 6.56 3.58 -9.96
N GLN A 58 7.24 3.47 -8.82
CA GLN A 58 8.11 4.52 -8.31
C GLN A 58 9.55 4.05 -8.39
N ASN A 59 10.37 4.79 -9.12
CA ASN A 59 11.81 4.57 -9.23
C ASN A 59 12.55 5.88 -8.95
N TRP A 60 12.71 6.17 -7.67
CA TRP A 60 13.37 7.38 -7.18
C TRP A 60 14.89 7.19 -7.09
N SER A 61 15.65 8.27 -7.17
CA SER A 61 17.09 8.22 -6.88
C SER A 61 17.35 7.88 -5.41
N SER A 62 18.55 7.37 -5.13
CA SER A 62 18.94 6.82 -3.82
C SER A 62 19.07 7.87 -2.69
N ASP A 63 18.89 9.14 -2.97
CA ASP A 63 18.92 10.27 -2.04
C ASP A 63 17.54 10.86 -1.74
N VAL A 64 16.46 10.25 -2.26
CA VAL A 64 15.08 10.71 -2.04
C VAL A 64 14.46 10.03 -0.82
N TYR A 65 13.83 10.83 0.04
CA TYR A 65 12.86 10.40 1.04
C TYR A 65 11.47 10.43 0.42
N ASN A 66 10.83 9.28 0.31
CA ASN A 66 9.53 9.11 -0.33
C ASN A 66 8.46 8.75 0.71
N LEU A 67 7.71 9.76 1.16
CA LEU A 67 6.73 9.66 2.24
C LEU A 67 5.31 9.84 1.67
N VAL A 68 4.57 8.74 1.54
CA VAL A 68 3.27 8.74 0.86
C VAL A 68 2.16 8.22 1.74
N THR A 69 1.09 9.01 1.86
CA THR A 69 -0.17 8.59 2.47
C THR A 69 -1.16 8.22 1.38
N LYS A 70 -1.69 6.98 1.43
CA LYS A 70 -2.69 6.47 0.50
C LYS A 70 -3.91 5.97 1.25
N ARG A 71 -5.11 6.44 0.89
CA ARG A 71 -6.39 6.01 1.47
C ARG A 71 -7.42 5.78 0.38
N ALA A 72 -8.20 4.73 0.54
CA ALA A 72 -9.33 4.44 -0.32
C ALA A 72 -10.57 4.11 0.49
N TYR A 73 -11.72 4.56 0.02
CA TYR A 73 -13.03 4.27 0.57
C TYR A 73 -13.83 3.48 -0.46
N ALA A 74 -14.15 2.23 -0.12
CA ALA A 74 -14.93 1.33 -0.96
C ALA A 74 -16.35 1.20 -0.38
N TYR A 75 -17.34 1.72 -1.11
CA TYR A 75 -18.75 1.63 -0.73
C TYR A 75 -19.36 0.29 -1.16
N GLU A 76 -20.67 0.13 -1.06
CA GLU A 76 -21.40 -1.12 -1.33
C GLU A 76 -20.98 -1.73 -2.68
N GLY A 77 -20.57 -3.01 -2.67
CA GLY A 77 -20.15 -3.73 -3.88
C GLY A 77 -18.91 -3.21 -4.59
N ALA A 78 -18.32 -2.11 -4.11
CA ALA A 78 -17.16 -1.51 -4.78
C ALA A 78 -15.89 -2.34 -4.63
N THR A 79 -15.03 -2.24 -5.63
CA THR A 79 -13.70 -2.86 -5.68
C THR A 79 -12.62 -1.79 -5.72
N VAL A 80 -11.64 -1.88 -4.82
CA VAL A 80 -10.44 -1.02 -4.85
C VAL A 80 -9.19 -1.88 -4.84
N GLU A 81 -8.30 -1.63 -5.79
CA GLU A 81 -7.02 -2.32 -5.92
C GLU A 81 -5.86 -1.33 -5.95
N TRP A 82 -4.93 -1.48 -5.00
CA TRP A 82 -3.63 -0.81 -5.01
C TRP A 82 -2.56 -1.74 -5.56
N ILE A 83 -1.88 -1.31 -6.63
CA ILE A 83 -0.73 -2.02 -7.21
C ILE A 83 0.49 -1.11 -7.09
N ASP A 84 1.44 -1.47 -6.24
CA ASP A 84 2.58 -0.64 -5.92
C ASP A 84 3.91 -1.32 -6.24
N GLY A 85 4.69 -0.73 -7.15
CA GLY A 85 6.10 -1.04 -7.39
C GLY A 85 7.00 0.03 -6.74
N ASN A 86 7.82 -0.37 -5.77
CA ASN A 86 8.68 0.52 -5.00
C ASN A 86 10.15 0.18 -5.25
N ILE A 87 10.81 1.04 -6.01
CA ILE A 87 12.21 0.90 -6.41
C ILE A 87 12.92 2.22 -6.15
N GLY A 88 14.17 2.16 -5.73
CA GLY A 88 14.93 3.37 -5.43
C GLY A 88 14.61 3.93 -4.06
N SER A 89 14.74 5.26 -3.89
CA SER A 89 14.67 6.00 -2.64
C SER A 89 15.71 5.60 -1.59
N LYS A 90 16.13 6.55 -0.78
CA LYS A 90 16.87 6.29 0.46
C LYS A 90 15.95 5.65 1.49
N LEU A 91 14.75 6.21 1.62
CA LEU A 91 13.69 5.71 2.48
C LEU A 91 12.35 5.87 1.77
N THR A 92 11.59 4.78 1.68
CA THR A 92 10.17 4.83 1.33
C THR A 92 9.34 4.49 2.57
N MET A 93 8.33 5.32 2.88
CA MET A 93 7.29 4.99 3.86
C MET A 93 5.93 5.12 3.16
N LYS A 94 5.28 3.97 2.92
CA LYS A 94 4.02 3.93 2.17
C LYS A 94 3.14 2.76 2.60
N TYR A 95 1.98 3.08 3.15
CA TYR A 95 1.03 2.10 3.71
C TYR A 95 -0.37 2.35 3.15
N PRO A 96 -0.67 1.93 1.90
CA PRO A 96 -1.99 2.11 1.32
C PRO A 96 -3.07 1.48 2.19
N GLY A 97 -4.13 2.25 2.43
CA GLY A 97 -5.27 1.84 3.22
C GLY A 97 -6.52 1.66 2.36
N VAL A 98 -7.34 0.63 2.66
CA VAL A 98 -8.68 0.47 2.12
C VAL A 98 -9.66 0.37 3.28
N TYR A 99 -10.62 1.30 3.29
CA TYR A 99 -11.75 1.31 4.20
C TYR A 99 -12.96 0.70 3.47
N LEU A 100 -13.36 -0.49 3.87
CA LEU A 100 -14.47 -1.24 3.29
C LEU A 100 -15.76 -0.80 4.00
N MET A 101 -16.36 0.28 3.46
CA MET A 101 -17.43 1.05 4.07
C MET A 101 -18.82 0.46 3.83
N GLY A 102 -18.98 -0.28 2.73
CA GLY A 102 -20.25 -0.84 2.32
C GLY A 102 -20.24 -2.35 2.21
N GLU A 103 -21.42 -2.95 2.29
CA GLU A 103 -21.59 -4.39 2.17
C GLU A 103 -20.99 -4.92 0.86
N ARG A 104 -20.36 -6.10 0.88
CA ARG A 104 -19.70 -6.76 -0.26
C ARG A 104 -18.54 -5.98 -0.89
N ALA A 105 -18.06 -4.90 -0.26
CA ALA A 105 -16.88 -4.21 -0.77
C ALA A 105 -15.65 -5.12 -0.75
N TYR A 106 -14.79 -4.93 -1.75
CA TYR A 106 -13.53 -5.65 -1.93
C TYR A 106 -12.34 -4.69 -1.95
N GLY A 107 -11.28 -5.05 -1.21
CA GLY A 107 -10.02 -4.33 -1.20
C GLY A 107 -8.81 -5.23 -1.47
N GLU A 108 -7.94 -4.84 -2.38
CA GLU A 108 -6.69 -5.55 -2.64
C GLU A 108 -5.49 -4.60 -2.61
N THR A 109 -4.38 -5.09 -2.07
CA THR A 109 -3.07 -4.44 -2.18
C THR A 109 -2.04 -5.45 -2.65
N LEU A 110 -1.41 -5.18 -3.80
CA LEU A 110 -0.20 -5.85 -4.27
C LEU A 110 0.96 -4.86 -4.16
N SER A 111 1.92 -5.14 -3.29
CA SER A 111 3.12 -4.34 -3.11
C SER A 111 4.36 -5.14 -3.47
N ILE A 112 5.19 -4.59 -4.35
CA ILE A 112 6.49 -5.13 -4.71
C ILE A 112 7.54 -4.11 -4.33
N ALA A 113 8.56 -4.51 -3.54
CA ALA A 113 9.62 -3.63 -3.08
C ALA A 113 10.99 -4.23 -3.39
N PHE A 114 11.92 -3.37 -3.84
CA PHE A 114 13.31 -3.71 -3.98
C PHE A 114 14.19 -2.73 -3.20
N ALA A 115 14.96 -3.25 -2.24
CA ALA A 115 15.89 -2.48 -1.43
C ALA A 115 17.35 -2.85 -1.78
N GLY A 116 18.06 -1.91 -2.38
CA GLY A 116 19.50 -2.01 -2.66
C GLY A 116 20.34 -1.39 -1.55
N LYS A 117 21.63 -1.20 -1.84
CA LYS A 117 22.60 -0.63 -0.89
C LYS A 117 22.14 0.70 -0.30
N GLY A 118 22.11 0.80 1.03
CA GLY A 118 21.74 2.01 1.76
C GLY A 118 20.26 2.40 1.64
N GLN A 119 19.42 1.53 1.11
CA GLN A 119 17.99 1.78 0.90
C GLN A 119 17.13 1.07 1.95
N HIS A 120 16.06 1.74 2.37
CA HIS A 120 15.05 1.16 3.24
C HIS A 120 13.66 1.32 2.62
N GLN A 121 13.04 0.19 2.27
CA GLN A 121 11.66 0.14 1.81
C GLN A 121 10.75 -0.27 2.97
N ASP A 122 10.18 0.71 3.68
CA ASP A 122 9.18 0.49 4.75
C ASP A 122 7.79 0.64 4.14
N THR A 123 7.23 -0.48 3.73
CA THR A 123 5.95 -0.56 3.02
C THR A 123 4.95 -1.41 3.79
N GLY A 124 3.71 -1.46 3.32
CA GLY A 124 2.70 -2.27 3.97
C GLY A 124 1.31 -2.06 3.40
N ALA A 125 0.31 -2.45 4.17
CA ALA A 125 -1.09 -2.25 3.80
C ALA A 125 -1.97 -2.10 5.04
N LYS A 126 -3.10 -1.40 4.89
CA LYS A 126 -4.12 -1.27 5.93
C LYS A 126 -5.46 -1.70 5.35
N MET A 127 -6.10 -2.70 5.96
CA MET A 127 -7.45 -3.13 5.61
C MET A 127 -8.37 -2.90 6.80
N VAL A 128 -9.42 -2.11 6.59
CA VAL A 128 -10.39 -1.75 7.62
C VAL A 128 -11.78 -2.17 7.16
N HIS A 129 -12.31 -3.22 7.76
CA HIS A 129 -13.62 -3.77 7.48
C HIS A 129 -14.66 -3.14 8.40
N LEU A 130 -15.56 -2.35 7.83
CA LEU A 130 -16.60 -1.61 8.57
C LEU A 130 -18.02 -2.08 8.23
N ALA A 131 -18.16 -2.95 7.22
CA ALA A 131 -19.45 -3.47 6.77
C ALA A 131 -19.41 -5.00 6.61
N PRO A 132 -20.58 -5.66 6.61
CA PRO A 132 -20.69 -7.12 6.46
C PRO A 132 -20.25 -7.61 5.07
N ASN A 133 -19.92 -8.90 4.98
CA ASN A 133 -19.62 -9.61 3.73
C ASN A 133 -18.44 -8.99 2.94
N THR A 134 -17.58 -8.23 3.58
CA THR A 134 -16.44 -7.58 2.93
C THR A 134 -15.24 -8.53 2.84
N THR A 135 -14.45 -8.34 1.79
CA THR A 135 -13.27 -9.18 1.53
C THR A 135 -12.05 -8.32 1.28
N SER A 136 -10.90 -8.73 1.83
CA SER A 136 -9.63 -8.10 1.53
C SER A 136 -8.52 -9.10 1.20
N LYS A 137 -7.57 -8.65 0.38
CA LYS A 137 -6.38 -9.42 0.05
C LYS A 137 -5.15 -8.52 0.04
N VAL A 138 -4.11 -8.93 0.74
CA VAL A 138 -2.81 -8.26 0.76
C VAL A 138 -1.74 -9.24 0.28
N THR A 139 -0.99 -8.83 -0.72
CA THR A 139 0.21 -9.55 -1.17
C THR A 139 1.38 -8.57 -1.15
N SER A 140 2.36 -8.83 -0.29
CA SER A 140 3.59 -8.07 -0.22
C SER A 140 4.77 -8.94 -0.61
N LYS A 141 5.57 -8.49 -1.57
CA LYS A 141 6.78 -9.18 -1.99
C LYS A 141 7.95 -8.21 -1.95
N SER A 142 9.04 -8.63 -1.33
CA SER A 142 10.24 -7.81 -1.25
C SER A 142 11.51 -8.57 -1.60
N VAL A 143 12.46 -7.84 -2.14
CA VAL A 143 13.83 -8.33 -2.39
C VAL A 143 14.80 -7.32 -1.80
N SER A 144 15.76 -7.79 -1.00
CA SER A 144 16.79 -6.95 -0.42
C SER A 144 18.18 -7.49 -0.77
N ARG A 145 19.12 -6.57 -1.09
CA ARG A 145 20.53 -6.90 -1.36
C ARG A 145 21.47 -5.81 -0.89
N ALA A 146 22.73 -6.18 -0.63
CA ALA A 146 23.83 -5.26 -0.36
C ALA A 146 23.50 -4.28 0.78
N ASP A 147 23.16 -4.78 1.97
CA ASP A 147 22.70 -4.06 3.17
C ASP A 147 21.30 -3.41 3.08
N GLY A 148 20.63 -3.55 1.96
CA GLY A 148 19.26 -3.05 1.81
C GLY A 148 18.30 -3.65 2.84
N ARG A 149 17.31 -2.86 3.25
CA ARG A 149 16.30 -3.27 4.24
C ARG A 149 14.90 -3.15 3.66
N SER A 150 14.11 -4.21 3.81
CA SER A 150 12.67 -4.18 3.55
C SER A 150 11.90 -4.37 4.83
N THR A 151 10.87 -3.56 5.04
CA THR A 151 9.96 -3.68 6.18
C THR A 151 8.53 -3.77 5.68
N TYR A 152 7.78 -4.74 6.17
CA TYR A 152 6.33 -4.80 5.98
C TYR A 152 5.61 -4.40 7.26
N ARG A 153 4.68 -3.42 7.16
CA ARG A 153 3.77 -3.04 8.24
C ARG A 153 2.34 -3.26 7.79
N GLY A 154 1.70 -4.28 8.35
CA GLY A 154 0.32 -4.62 8.06
C GLY A 154 -0.63 -4.18 9.16
N MET A 155 -1.79 -3.65 8.78
CA MET A 155 -2.90 -3.44 9.71
C MET A 155 -4.17 -4.07 9.15
N LEU A 156 -4.79 -4.94 9.94
CA LEU A 156 -6.12 -5.46 9.71
C LEU A 156 -7.02 -5.05 10.87
N ASN A 157 -8.11 -4.36 10.55
CA ASN A 157 -9.15 -4.04 11.53
C ASN A 157 -10.49 -4.59 11.03
N VAL A 158 -11.16 -5.39 11.87
CA VAL A 158 -12.52 -5.88 11.64
C VAL A 158 -13.40 -5.32 12.74
N ALA A 159 -14.19 -4.31 12.42
CA ALA A 159 -15.04 -3.62 13.38
C ALA A 159 -16.21 -4.50 13.83
N LYS A 160 -16.72 -4.22 15.02
CA LYS A 160 -17.93 -4.85 15.53
C LYS A 160 -19.10 -4.62 14.57
N GLY A 161 -19.80 -5.72 14.20
CA GLY A 161 -20.90 -5.69 13.23
C GLY A 161 -20.48 -5.92 11.78
N ALA A 162 -19.20 -5.92 11.46
CA ALA A 162 -18.68 -6.35 10.16
C ALA A 162 -18.67 -7.89 10.09
N THR A 163 -19.81 -8.51 9.93
CA THR A 163 -19.97 -9.97 9.91
C THR A 163 -19.51 -10.59 8.59
N ASN A 164 -19.13 -11.89 8.63
CA ASN A 164 -18.73 -12.67 7.46
C ASN A 164 -17.58 -12.02 6.65
N VAL A 165 -16.60 -11.45 7.35
CA VAL A 165 -15.39 -10.88 6.74
C VAL A 165 -14.44 -11.97 6.32
N LYS A 166 -13.80 -11.80 5.15
CA LYS A 166 -12.71 -12.65 4.68
C LYS A 166 -11.47 -11.80 4.40
N SER A 167 -10.35 -12.16 5.00
CA SER A 167 -9.09 -11.45 4.77
C SER A 167 -7.93 -12.42 4.59
N THR A 168 -7.13 -12.21 3.55
CA THR A 168 -5.91 -12.98 3.29
C THR A 168 -4.74 -12.02 3.21
N VAL A 169 -3.69 -12.31 3.98
CA VAL A 169 -2.43 -11.55 3.98
C VAL A 169 -1.29 -12.52 3.70
N ARG A 170 -0.47 -12.19 2.70
CA ARG A 170 0.74 -12.93 2.37
C ARG A 170 1.93 -11.98 2.21
N CYS A 171 3.03 -12.28 2.92
CA CYS A 171 4.25 -11.51 2.90
C CYS A 171 5.43 -12.43 2.57
N ASP A 172 6.03 -12.23 1.39
CA ASP A 172 7.22 -12.96 0.96
C ASP A 172 8.43 -12.00 0.93
N ALA A 173 9.53 -12.37 1.54
CA ALA A 173 10.78 -11.60 1.51
C ALA A 173 11.96 -12.48 1.07
N LEU A 174 12.73 -11.98 0.11
CA LEU A 174 13.94 -12.61 -0.38
C LEU A 174 15.17 -11.77 -0.02
N LEU A 175 16.08 -12.35 0.74
CA LEU A 175 17.40 -11.78 1.04
C LEU A 175 18.44 -12.41 0.11
N LEU A 176 19.19 -11.57 -0.63
CA LEU A 176 20.17 -12.04 -1.60
C LEU A 176 21.60 -12.17 -1.03
N ASP A 177 21.82 -11.70 0.19
CA ASP A 177 23.09 -11.75 0.90
C ASP A 177 22.90 -11.64 2.42
N ASP A 178 23.98 -11.92 3.18
CA ASP A 178 23.95 -11.96 4.65
C ASP A 178 23.90 -10.56 5.32
N THR A 179 24.04 -9.48 4.57
CA THR A 179 24.01 -8.12 5.09
C THR A 179 22.63 -7.47 4.99
N SER A 180 21.81 -7.99 4.12
CA SER A 180 20.42 -7.54 3.88
C SER A 180 19.50 -7.89 5.04
N LYS A 181 18.42 -7.09 5.18
CA LYS A 181 17.48 -7.23 6.31
C LYS A 181 16.04 -7.19 5.84
N THR A 182 15.20 -7.94 6.56
CA THR A 182 13.75 -7.84 6.45
C THR A 182 13.10 -7.84 7.83
N ASP A 183 12.01 -7.09 7.96
CA ASP A 183 11.21 -7.03 9.18
C ASP A 183 9.73 -7.10 8.82
N THR A 184 8.94 -7.75 9.67
CA THR A 184 7.49 -7.85 9.51
C THR A 184 6.80 -7.45 10.81
N TYR A 185 5.90 -6.47 10.72
CA TYR A 185 5.12 -5.95 11.85
C TYR A 185 3.62 -6.06 11.56
N PRO A 186 3.01 -7.22 11.82
CA PRO A 186 1.57 -7.38 11.68
C PRO A 186 0.86 -6.78 12.89
N TYR A 187 -0.25 -6.07 12.64
CA TYR A 187 -1.14 -5.55 13.66
C TYR A 187 -2.59 -5.88 13.30
N MET A 188 -3.29 -6.54 14.19
CA MET A 188 -4.67 -6.98 13.97
C MET A 188 -5.56 -6.59 15.14
N VAL A 189 -6.72 -6.01 14.83
CA VAL A 189 -7.81 -5.77 15.77
C VAL A 189 -9.06 -6.40 15.17
N ILE A 190 -9.60 -7.42 15.85
CA ILE A 190 -10.71 -8.21 15.34
C ILE A 190 -11.81 -8.22 16.41
N ASP A 191 -12.82 -7.38 16.20
CA ASP A 191 -13.95 -7.24 17.12
C ASP A 191 -15.18 -8.06 16.68
N GLN A 192 -14.97 -9.01 15.74
CA GLN A 192 -16.02 -9.84 15.16
C GLN A 192 -15.59 -11.31 15.07
N GLU A 193 -16.33 -12.21 15.73
CA GLU A 193 -15.93 -13.63 15.91
C GLU A 193 -16.03 -14.48 14.64
N ASP A 194 -16.91 -14.14 13.71
CA ASP A 194 -17.16 -14.93 12.48
C ASP A 194 -16.21 -14.55 11.31
N ALA A 195 -15.21 -13.72 11.56
CA ALA A 195 -14.22 -13.35 10.54
C ALA A 195 -13.30 -14.53 10.21
N THR A 196 -13.07 -14.75 8.92
CA THR A 196 -12.10 -15.74 8.41
C THR A 196 -10.83 -15.02 7.96
N ILE A 197 -9.72 -15.30 8.64
CA ILE A 197 -8.45 -14.60 8.39
C ILE A 197 -7.35 -15.62 8.15
N THR A 198 -6.62 -15.43 7.05
CA THR A 198 -5.39 -16.16 6.73
C THR A 198 -4.21 -15.18 6.70
N HIS A 199 -3.15 -15.48 7.42
CA HIS A 199 -1.92 -14.70 7.42
C HIS A 199 -0.71 -15.63 7.26
N GLU A 200 0.04 -15.42 6.18
CA GLU A 200 1.29 -16.10 5.85
C GLU A 200 2.43 -15.08 5.74
N ALA A 201 3.55 -15.33 6.42
CA ALA A 201 4.75 -14.49 6.40
C ALA A 201 6.03 -15.35 6.39
#